data_b019e5578dafcda588795c6324544e10
#
_entry.id   b019e5578dafcda588795c6324544e10
#
_cell.length_a   1.000
_cell.length_b   1.000
_cell.length_c   1.000
_cell.angle_alpha   90.00
_cell.angle_beta   90.00
_cell.angle_gamma   90.00
#
_symmetry.space_group_name_H-M   'P 1'
#
loop_
_entity.id
_entity.type
_entity.pdbx_description
1 polymer ?
#
loop_
_entity_poly.entity_id
_entity_poly.type
_entity_poly.pdbx_seq_one_letter_code
_entity_poly.pdbx_strand_id
1 'polypeptide(L)'
;HDALPILQQEHWIGRKEGVVFTHAVKDSDITLETFSAYPAWLYADTFIVMAPEHPDVEILVAGGAHEQEVKKFIQEQRAISDTERREMVEKSGVFTGRVAIDPLSGKEMPVWLANFALMDFGTGIIRCSAHDSRDVVFAQKYDIPLKEVVDRKDANESVDAHNNVGISKDSG
;
A
#
# COMPACT_ATOMS: atom_id res chain seq x y z
N HIS A 1 2.47 25.14 8.54
CA HIS A 1 2.36 23.76 8.31
C HIS A 1 1.05 23.30 8.74
N ASP A 2 0.43 24.07 9.42
CA ASP A 2 -0.84 23.74 9.70
C ASP A 2 -1.65 23.81 8.49
N ALA A 3 -1.21 24.41 7.47
CA ALA A 3 -1.99 24.57 6.28
C ALA A 3 -2.24 23.29 5.57
N LEU A 4 -1.62 22.23 5.98
CA LEU A 4 -1.79 20.97 5.29
C LEU A 4 -2.47 19.98 6.20
N PRO A 5 -3.76 20.04 6.31
CA PRO A 5 -4.43 19.13 7.21
C PRO A 5 -4.40 17.69 6.77
N ILE A 6 -4.26 17.42 5.49
CA ILE A 6 -4.23 16.06 5.02
C ILE A 6 -2.87 15.48 5.11
N LEU A 7 -1.87 16.23 4.71
CA LEU A 7 -0.53 15.74 4.71
C LEU A 7 0.08 15.92 6.06
N GLN A 8 0.74 14.91 6.54
CA GLN A 8 1.52 15.07 7.73
C GLN A 8 2.78 15.79 7.35
N GLN A 9 3.53 16.20 8.32
CA GLN A 9 4.77 16.86 8.04
C GLN A 9 5.75 15.90 7.45
N GLU A 10 6.73 16.42 6.77
CA GLU A 10 7.79 15.58 6.26
C GLU A 10 8.58 15.03 7.40
N HIS A 11 8.96 13.78 7.31
CA HIS A 11 9.69 13.13 8.36
C HIS A 11 10.89 12.38 7.83
N TRP A 12 11.91 12.30 8.65
CA TRP A 12 13.02 11.40 8.39
C TRP A 12 12.68 10.13 9.11
N ILE A 13 12.43 9.07 8.36
CA ILE A 13 12.11 7.78 8.94
C ILE A 13 13.27 6.88 8.60
N GLY A 14 14.07 6.58 9.56
CA GLY A 14 15.27 5.84 9.32
C GLY A 14 16.15 6.67 8.45
N ARG A 15 16.48 6.17 7.29
CA ARG A 15 17.31 6.89 6.39
C ARG A 15 16.55 7.48 5.24
N LYS A 16 15.24 7.41 5.25
CA LYS A 16 14.43 7.89 4.16
C LYS A 16 13.67 9.13 4.55
N GLU A 17 13.66 10.10 3.65
CA GLU A 17 12.84 11.27 3.81
C GLU A 17 11.55 11.05 3.03
N GLY A 18 10.44 11.40 3.57
CA GLY A 18 9.18 11.22 2.89
C GLY A 18 8.03 11.81 3.67
N VAL A 19 6.83 11.37 3.36
CA VAL A 19 5.62 11.93 3.96
C VAL A 19 4.82 10.83 4.63
N VAL A 20 4.27 11.12 5.79
CA VAL A 20 3.43 10.19 6.51
C VAL A 20 1.99 10.64 6.40
N PHE A 21 1.10 9.71 6.07
CA PHE A 21 -0.32 9.98 5.96
C PHE A 21 -1.08 9.16 6.96
N THR A 22 -2.14 9.74 7.54
CA THR A 22 -2.99 9.03 8.45
C THR A 22 -4.27 8.62 7.71
N HIS A 23 -4.57 7.34 7.75
CA HIS A 23 -5.75 6.80 7.09
C HIS A 23 -6.73 6.29 8.12
N ALA A 24 -8.01 6.63 7.98
CA ALA A 24 -9.03 6.03 8.81
C ALA A 24 -9.34 4.64 8.25
N VAL A 25 -9.55 3.67 9.11
CA VAL A 25 -9.95 2.34 8.67
C VAL A 25 -11.47 2.33 8.66
N LYS A 26 -12.05 1.91 7.53
CA LYS A 26 -13.49 1.93 7.36
C LYS A 26 -14.18 1.07 8.41
N ASP A 27 -15.26 1.60 8.95
CA ASP A 27 -16.08 0.89 9.94
C ASP A 27 -15.33 0.59 11.23
N SER A 28 -14.42 1.44 11.61
CA SER A 28 -13.67 1.22 12.83
C SER A 28 -13.10 2.54 13.32
N ASP A 29 -12.59 2.54 14.54
CA ASP A 29 -11.94 3.71 15.10
C ASP A 29 -10.43 3.65 14.90
N ILE A 30 -9.95 2.65 14.20
CA ILE A 30 -8.52 2.46 14.01
C ILE A 30 -8.01 3.39 12.93
N THR A 31 -6.79 3.90 13.10
CA THR A 31 -6.14 4.65 12.04
C THR A 31 -4.80 3.98 11.74
N LEU A 32 -4.35 4.14 10.51
CA LEU A 32 -3.07 3.60 10.09
C LEU A 32 -2.22 4.72 9.53
N GLU A 33 -0.94 4.70 9.84
CA GLU A 33 -0.03 5.69 9.30
C GLU A 33 0.83 5.06 8.24
N THR A 34 0.75 5.56 7.03
CA THR A 34 1.55 5.05 5.93
C THR A 34 2.67 6.01 5.61
N PHE A 35 3.73 5.47 5.05
CA PHE A 35 4.87 6.28 4.65
C PHE A 35 4.98 6.24 3.13
N SER A 36 5.26 7.38 2.52
CA SER A 36 5.51 7.45 1.09
C SER A 36 6.81 8.19 0.85
N ALA A 37 7.73 7.56 0.16
CA ALA A 37 8.97 8.19 -0.25
C ALA A 37 8.83 8.90 -1.58
N TYR A 38 7.71 8.70 -2.27
CA TYR A 38 7.50 9.27 -3.61
C TYR A 38 6.18 10.01 -3.68
N PRO A 39 6.10 11.15 -3.04
CA PRO A 39 4.81 11.86 -2.95
C PRO A 39 4.19 12.22 -4.30
N ALA A 40 5.01 12.28 -5.34
CA ALA A 40 4.46 12.62 -6.64
C ALA A 40 3.48 11.60 -7.18
N TRP A 41 3.52 10.39 -6.64
CA TRP A 41 2.67 9.32 -7.16
C TRP A 41 1.51 8.98 -6.24
N LEU A 42 1.21 9.86 -5.29
CA LEU A 42 0.22 9.53 -4.28
C LEU A 42 -1.16 9.26 -4.83
N TYR A 43 -1.54 9.94 -5.88
CA TYR A 43 -2.87 9.73 -6.42
C TYR A 43 -2.98 8.43 -7.23
N ALA A 44 -1.85 7.78 -7.46
CA ALA A 44 -1.85 6.51 -8.17
C ALA A 44 -1.94 5.32 -7.23
N ASP A 45 -1.83 5.57 -5.94
CA ASP A 45 -1.83 4.47 -4.97
C ASP A 45 -3.23 3.88 -4.85
N THR A 46 -3.32 2.57 -4.83
CA THR A 46 -4.61 1.90 -4.80
C THR A 46 -4.77 0.90 -3.67
N PHE A 47 -3.70 0.50 -3.03
CA PHE A 47 -3.82 -0.43 -1.91
C PHE A 47 -2.69 -0.18 -0.91
N ILE A 48 -2.79 -0.83 0.22
CA ILE A 48 -1.83 -0.65 1.30
C ILE A 48 -1.30 -2.00 1.72
N VAL A 49 0.00 -2.09 2.02
CA VAL A 49 0.56 -3.30 2.59
C VAL A 49 1.19 -2.97 3.93
N MET A 50 1.07 -3.88 4.88
CA MET A 50 1.64 -3.73 6.20
C MET A 50 2.65 -4.83 6.46
N ALA A 51 3.66 -4.50 7.24
CA ALA A 51 4.62 -5.49 7.70
C ALA A 51 3.88 -6.49 8.60
N PRO A 52 4.12 -7.78 8.44
CA PRO A 52 3.43 -8.76 9.28
C PRO A 52 3.67 -8.58 10.76
N GLU A 53 4.77 -7.96 11.13
CA GLU A 53 5.09 -7.76 12.54
C GLU A 53 4.52 -6.47 13.11
N HIS A 54 3.81 -5.69 12.30
CA HIS A 54 3.32 -4.41 12.77
C HIS A 54 2.35 -4.62 13.94
N PRO A 55 2.50 -3.86 15.02
CA PRO A 55 1.67 -4.08 16.20
C PRO A 55 0.17 -3.85 15.98
N ASP A 56 -0.19 -3.07 14.98
CA ASP A 56 -1.60 -2.79 14.74
C ASP A 56 -2.32 -3.91 14.02
N VAL A 57 -1.60 -4.91 13.53
CA VAL A 57 -2.24 -5.98 12.76
C VAL A 57 -3.24 -6.74 13.60
N GLU A 58 -2.89 -7.07 14.82
CA GLU A 58 -3.79 -7.88 15.63
C GLU A 58 -5.08 -7.15 15.91
N ILE A 59 -5.00 -5.86 16.20
CA ILE A 59 -6.19 -5.09 16.46
C ILE A 59 -7.03 -4.98 15.21
N LEU A 60 -6.36 -4.83 14.09
CA LEU A 60 -7.02 -4.63 12.83
C LEU A 60 -7.85 -5.84 12.42
N VAL A 61 -7.37 -7.03 12.64
CA VAL A 61 -8.05 -8.24 12.20
C VAL A 61 -8.88 -8.94 13.27
N ALA A 62 -8.81 -8.45 14.50
CA ALA A 62 -9.49 -9.11 15.61
C ALA A 62 -10.98 -9.27 15.34
N GLY A 63 -11.48 -10.47 15.49
CA GLY A 63 -12.89 -10.75 15.27
C GLY A 63 -13.32 -10.78 13.83
N GLY A 64 -12.43 -10.56 12.90
CA GLY A 64 -12.80 -10.55 11.49
C GLY A 64 -12.70 -11.90 10.83
N ALA A 65 -13.22 -11.98 9.64
CA ALA A 65 -13.24 -13.25 8.91
C ALA A 65 -11.85 -13.69 8.49
N HIS A 66 -10.92 -12.78 8.42
CA HIS A 66 -9.56 -13.10 7.94
C HIS A 66 -8.56 -13.30 9.08
N GLU A 67 -9.03 -13.24 10.32
CA GLU A 67 -8.12 -13.29 11.46
C GLU A 67 -7.22 -14.52 11.45
N GLN A 68 -7.79 -15.68 11.18
CA GLN A 68 -7.02 -16.91 11.22
C GLN A 68 -5.98 -16.96 10.11
N GLU A 69 -6.35 -16.54 8.92
CA GLU A 69 -5.43 -16.53 7.81
C GLU A 69 -4.28 -15.58 8.09
N VAL A 70 -4.60 -14.43 8.66
CA VAL A 70 -3.59 -13.44 8.95
C VAL A 70 -2.62 -13.96 10.00
N LYS A 71 -3.15 -14.61 11.04
CA LYS A 71 -2.29 -15.14 12.08
C LYS A 71 -1.35 -16.21 11.55
N LYS A 72 -1.86 -17.03 10.64
CA LYS A 72 -1.04 -18.07 10.06
C LYS A 72 0.09 -17.42 9.23
N PHE A 73 -0.24 -16.41 8.44
CA PHE A 73 0.75 -15.75 7.62
C PHE A 73 1.83 -15.12 8.51
N ILE A 74 1.43 -14.48 9.61
CA ILE A 74 2.38 -13.87 10.51
C ILE A 74 3.36 -14.91 11.06
N GLN A 75 2.83 -16.07 11.44
CA GLN A 75 3.70 -17.10 11.97
C GLN A 75 4.69 -17.59 10.92
N GLU A 76 4.23 -17.74 9.69
CA GLU A 76 5.11 -18.17 8.62
C GLU A 76 6.22 -17.15 8.39
N GLN A 77 5.87 -15.87 8.47
CA GLN A 77 6.87 -14.84 8.22
C GLN A 77 7.85 -14.71 9.38
N ARG A 78 7.42 -15.04 10.58
CA ARG A 78 8.34 -14.95 11.72
C ARG A 78 9.49 -15.93 11.62
N ALA A 79 9.32 -16.97 10.84
CA ALA A 79 10.39 -17.95 10.67
C ALA A 79 11.44 -17.49 9.67
N ILE A 80 11.19 -16.36 9.01
CA ILE A 80 12.08 -15.87 7.97
C ILE A 80 12.70 -14.57 8.46
N SER A 81 14.00 -14.43 8.32
CA SER A 81 14.67 -13.20 8.79
C SER A 81 14.38 -12.06 7.83
N ASP A 82 14.56 -10.84 8.31
CA ASP A 82 14.35 -9.67 7.47
C ASP A 82 15.29 -9.70 6.27
N THR A 83 16.51 -10.16 6.44
CA THR A 83 17.43 -10.23 5.35
C THR A 83 16.92 -11.17 4.27
N GLU A 84 16.43 -12.33 4.69
CA GLU A 84 15.91 -13.28 3.74
C GLU A 84 14.69 -12.73 3.04
N ARG A 85 13.83 -12.03 3.77
CA ARG A 85 12.63 -11.48 3.15
C ARG A 85 12.98 -10.41 2.12
N ARG A 86 14.02 -9.62 2.37
CA ARG A 86 14.42 -8.62 1.40
C ARG A 86 14.89 -9.25 0.11
N GLU A 87 15.46 -10.43 0.21
CA GLU A 87 16.00 -11.09 -0.96
C GLU A 87 15.02 -12.01 -1.66
N MET A 88 13.84 -12.21 -1.08
CA MET A 88 12.88 -13.11 -1.69
C MET A 88 12.32 -12.51 -2.96
N VAL A 89 12.38 -13.29 -4.01
CA VAL A 89 11.85 -12.87 -5.29
C VAL A 89 10.34 -12.99 -5.27
N GLU A 90 9.83 -14.05 -4.67
CA GLU A 90 8.41 -14.26 -4.68
C GLU A 90 7.73 -13.37 -3.65
N LYS A 91 6.75 -12.60 -4.07
CA LYS A 91 5.99 -11.74 -3.19
C LYS A 91 4.76 -12.48 -2.72
N SER A 92 4.50 -12.44 -1.43
CA SER A 92 3.33 -13.11 -0.89
C SER A 92 2.69 -12.27 0.20
N GLY A 93 1.43 -12.51 0.45
CA GLY A 93 0.71 -11.76 1.45
C GLY A 93 -0.66 -12.32 1.72
N VAL A 94 -1.43 -11.63 2.55
CA VAL A 94 -2.77 -12.05 2.90
C VAL A 94 -3.62 -10.79 3.09
N PHE A 95 -4.87 -10.86 2.70
CA PHE A 95 -5.80 -9.75 2.86
C PHE A 95 -6.25 -9.68 4.31
N THR A 96 -6.30 -8.49 4.89
CA THR A 96 -6.72 -8.34 6.26
C THR A 96 -8.23 -8.29 6.41
N GLY A 97 -8.95 -8.12 5.32
CA GLY A 97 -10.39 -7.94 5.39
C GLY A 97 -10.76 -6.50 5.69
N ARG A 98 -9.79 -5.62 5.82
CA ARG A 98 -10.06 -4.22 6.14
C ARG A 98 -9.72 -3.30 4.98
N VAL A 99 -10.38 -2.16 5.00
CA VAL A 99 -10.19 -1.15 3.98
C VAL A 99 -9.89 0.16 4.69
N ALA A 100 -8.91 0.88 4.20
CA ALA A 100 -8.57 2.20 4.74
C ALA A 100 -9.02 3.26 3.75
N ILE A 101 -9.21 4.47 4.25
CA ILE A 101 -9.68 5.56 3.41
C ILE A 101 -8.51 6.46 3.07
N ASP A 102 -8.33 6.73 1.82
CA ASP A 102 -7.25 7.60 1.36
C ASP A 102 -7.60 9.05 1.76
N PRO A 103 -6.79 9.68 2.56
CA PRO A 103 -7.10 11.05 2.98
C PRO A 103 -7.04 12.06 1.83
N LEU A 104 -6.40 11.70 0.73
CA LEU A 104 -6.29 12.62 -0.39
C LEU A 104 -7.50 12.55 -1.31
N SER A 105 -8.01 11.37 -1.56
CA SER A 105 -9.08 11.19 -2.54
C SER A 105 -10.38 10.72 -1.93
N GLY A 106 -10.35 10.23 -0.72
CA GLY A 106 -11.53 9.65 -0.10
C GLY A 106 -11.84 8.25 -0.57
N LYS A 107 -11.00 7.66 -1.40
CA LYS A 107 -11.28 6.33 -1.93
C LYS A 107 -10.86 5.26 -0.97
N GLU A 108 -11.46 4.10 -1.15
CA GLU A 108 -11.15 2.95 -0.30
C GLU A 108 -9.93 2.23 -0.82
N MET A 109 -9.05 1.86 0.07
CA MET A 109 -7.82 1.16 -0.26
C MET A 109 -7.77 -0.12 0.57
N PRO A 110 -7.76 -1.29 -0.06
CA PRO A 110 -7.70 -2.55 0.72
C PRO A 110 -6.36 -2.66 1.42
N VAL A 111 -6.39 -3.24 2.60
CA VAL A 111 -5.19 -3.38 3.43
C VAL A 111 -4.75 -4.83 3.47
N TRP A 112 -3.52 -5.07 3.06
CA TRP A 112 -2.94 -6.41 2.99
C TRP A 112 -1.70 -6.49 3.87
N LEU A 113 -1.32 -7.69 4.26
CA LEU A 113 0.02 -7.91 4.78
C LEU A 113 0.85 -8.43 3.63
N ALA A 114 2.11 -8.10 3.61
CA ALA A 114 2.98 -8.56 2.53
C ALA A 114 4.37 -8.86 3.06
N ASN A 115 5.02 -9.85 2.48
CA ASN A 115 6.34 -10.24 2.93
C ASN A 115 7.41 -9.20 2.60
N PHE A 116 7.13 -8.29 1.68
CA PHE A 116 8.10 -7.27 1.34
C PHE A 116 7.89 -5.97 2.12
N ALA A 117 6.92 -5.91 3.00
CA ALA A 117 6.75 -4.75 3.88
C ALA A 117 7.52 -5.03 5.17
N LEU A 118 8.46 -4.18 5.50
CA LEU A 118 9.32 -4.40 6.64
C LEU A 118 9.20 -3.27 7.65
N MET A 119 9.31 -3.60 8.91
CA MET A 119 9.15 -2.61 9.97
C MET A 119 10.23 -1.55 9.99
N ASP A 120 11.39 -1.85 9.43
CA ASP A 120 12.46 -0.86 9.44
C ASP A 120 12.37 0.10 8.27
N PHE A 121 11.30 0.06 7.50
CA PHE A 121 11.13 1.01 6.42
C PHE A 121 9.91 1.87 6.74
N GLY A 122 10.13 3.16 6.98
CA GLY A 122 9.06 4.07 7.29
C GLY A 122 8.28 3.64 8.51
N THR A 123 6.98 3.59 8.40
CA THR A 123 6.11 3.19 9.50
C THR A 123 5.80 1.71 9.50
N GLY A 124 6.33 0.97 8.54
CA GLY A 124 5.99 -0.44 8.37
C GLY A 124 4.71 -0.62 7.57
N ILE A 125 4.12 0.45 7.10
CA ILE A 125 2.90 0.42 6.29
C ILE A 125 3.14 1.28 5.06
N ILE A 126 2.94 0.71 3.89
CA ILE A 126 3.29 1.36 2.64
C ILE A 126 2.08 1.49 1.73
N ARG A 127 1.97 2.60 1.05
CA ARG A 127 0.98 2.77 -0.01
C ARG A 127 1.57 2.19 -1.30
N CYS A 128 0.76 1.52 -2.08
CA CYS A 128 1.23 0.79 -3.26
C CYS A 128 0.51 1.22 -4.52
N SER A 129 1.24 1.23 -5.62
CA SER A 129 0.68 1.67 -6.89
C SER A 129 1.30 0.90 -8.05
N ALA A 130 0.84 1.20 -9.24
CA ALA A 130 1.36 0.57 -10.44
C ALA A 130 2.74 1.12 -10.85
N HIS A 131 3.25 2.09 -10.12
CA HIS A 131 4.56 2.64 -10.45
C HIS A 131 5.71 1.80 -9.90
N ASP A 132 5.44 0.92 -8.97
CA ASP A 132 6.49 0.12 -8.36
C ASP A 132 6.34 -1.32 -8.84
N SER A 133 7.39 -1.89 -9.39
CA SER A 133 7.30 -3.24 -9.96
C SER A 133 6.96 -4.29 -8.90
N ARG A 134 7.38 -4.10 -7.66
CA ARG A 134 7.03 -5.07 -6.62
C ARG A 134 5.55 -5.03 -6.36
N ASP A 135 4.98 -3.83 -6.35
CA ASP A 135 3.56 -3.66 -6.11
C ASP A 135 2.75 -4.25 -7.24
N VAL A 136 3.21 -4.09 -8.47
CA VAL A 136 2.52 -4.63 -9.63
C VAL A 136 2.51 -6.16 -9.58
N VAL A 137 3.65 -6.76 -9.28
CA VAL A 137 3.73 -8.21 -9.21
C VAL A 137 2.80 -8.74 -8.12
N PHE A 138 2.79 -8.09 -6.97
CA PHE A 138 1.94 -8.50 -5.87
C PHE A 138 0.46 -8.35 -6.24
N ALA A 139 0.11 -7.22 -6.83
CA ALA A 139 -1.28 -6.96 -7.19
C ALA A 139 -1.77 -7.95 -8.24
N GLN A 140 -0.92 -8.31 -9.19
CA GLN A 140 -1.31 -9.27 -10.20
C GLN A 140 -1.50 -10.65 -9.59
N LYS A 141 -0.67 -11.02 -8.66
CA LYS A 141 -0.77 -12.31 -8.02
C LYS A 141 -2.08 -12.47 -7.26
N TYR A 142 -2.55 -11.41 -6.62
CA TYR A 142 -3.72 -11.47 -5.78
C TYR A 142 -4.93 -10.74 -6.36
N ASP A 143 -4.85 -10.39 -7.65
CA ASP A 143 -5.96 -9.75 -8.35
C ASP A 143 -6.41 -8.45 -7.69
N ILE A 144 -5.47 -7.66 -7.23
CA ILE A 144 -5.77 -6.37 -6.64
C ILE A 144 -5.82 -5.35 -7.78
N PRO A 145 -6.88 -4.57 -7.91
CA PRO A 145 -6.97 -3.60 -8.99
C PRO A 145 -5.91 -2.53 -8.89
N LEU A 146 -5.30 -2.19 -10.00
CA LEU A 146 -4.33 -1.12 -10.07
C LEU A 146 -4.86 -0.02 -10.95
N LYS A 147 -4.60 1.22 -10.54
CA LYS A 147 -5.01 2.34 -11.31
C LYS A 147 -3.93 2.63 -12.32
N GLU A 148 -4.29 2.67 -13.57
CA GLU A 148 -3.33 2.96 -14.60
C GLU A 148 -3.06 4.45 -14.58
N VAL A 149 -1.82 4.85 -14.53
CA VAL A 149 -1.47 6.23 -14.47
C VAL A 149 -0.62 6.58 -15.65
N VAL A 150 -0.99 7.65 -16.37
CA VAL A 150 -0.23 8.09 -17.50
C VAL A 150 0.54 9.31 -17.07
N ASP A 151 1.85 9.32 -17.27
CA ASP A 151 2.64 10.44 -16.94
C ASP A 151 2.21 11.59 -17.84
N ARG A 152 2.17 12.77 -17.29
CA ARG A 152 1.69 13.88 -18.02
C ARG A 152 2.46 14.08 -19.30
N LYS A 153 3.70 13.84 -19.28
CA LYS A 153 4.47 13.97 -20.45
C LYS A 153 4.02 13.00 -21.49
N ASP A 154 3.87 11.76 -21.09
CA ASP A 154 3.50 10.77 -22.01
C ASP A 154 2.10 10.99 -22.49
N ALA A 155 1.30 11.56 -21.68
CA ALA A 155 -0.06 11.78 -22.03
C ALA A 155 -0.18 12.65 -23.25
N ASN A 156 0.68 13.58 -23.40
CA ASN A 156 0.60 14.43 -24.51
C ASN A 156 0.94 13.76 -25.78
N GLU A 157 1.91 12.93 -25.74
CA GLU A 157 2.28 12.29 -26.92
C GLU A 157 1.39 11.18 -27.26
N SER A 158 0.93 10.50 -26.27
CA SER A 158 0.21 9.33 -26.56
C SER A 158 -1.25 9.55 -26.67
N VAL A 159 -1.67 10.69 -26.45
CA VAL A 159 -3.05 10.91 -26.49
C VAL A 159 -3.65 10.23 -27.68
N ASP A 160 -3.00 10.32 -28.72
CA ASP A 160 -3.55 9.77 -29.86
C ASP A 160 -3.54 8.30 -29.83
N ALA A 161 -2.45 7.76 -29.69
CA ALA A 161 -2.35 6.35 -29.79
C ALA A 161 -2.99 5.69 -28.67
N HIS A 162 -2.98 6.29 -27.53
CA HIS A 162 -3.36 5.60 -26.50
C HIS A 162 -4.76 5.55 -26.24
N ASN A 163 -5.43 6.47 -26.71
CA ASN A 163 -6.69 6.59 -26.28
C ASN A 163 -7.49 5.39 -26.35
N ASN A 164 -7.09 4.42 -27.00
CA ASN A 164 -7.94 3.32 -27.00
C ASN A 164 -7.46 2.28 -26.14
N VAL A 165 -6.27 2.29 -25.79
CA VAL A 165 -5.79 1.27 -25.03
C VAL A 165 -6.03 1.37 -23.63
N GLY A 166 -5.41 2.23 -23.05
CA GLY A 166 -5.45 2.32 -21.66
C GLY A 166 -6.78 2.43 -21.17
N ILE A 167 -7.56 3.10 -21.86
CA ILE A 167 -8.80 3.31 -21.37
C ILE A 167 -9.55 2.16 -21.13
N SER A 168 -9.48 1.30 -22.00
CA SER A 168 -10.32 0.21 -21.87
C SER A 168 -10.07 -0.52 -20.66
N LYS A 169 -8.91 -0.56 -20.18
CA LYS A 169 -8.73 -1.28 -19.06
C LYS A 169 -9.20 -0.65 -17.95
N ASP A 170 -9.11 0.57 -17.89
CA ASP A 170 -9.51 1.16 -16.80
C ASP A 170 -10.83 1.09 -16.50
N SER A 171 -11.57 0.86 -17.38
CA SER A 171 -12.90 0.80 -17.12
C SER A 171 -13.16 -0.16 -16.10
N GLY A 172 -12.40 -1.04 -15.96
CA GLY A 172 -12.68 -1.96 -14.91
C GLY A 172 -12.56 -1.30 -13.63
#